data_7fc9c7d27be94ce0cdf51e33e21b20bc
#
_entry.id   7fc9c7d27be94ce0cdf51e33e21b20bc
#
_cell.length_a   1.000
_cell.length_b   1.000
_cell.length_c   1.000
_cell.angle_alpha   90.00
_cell.angle_beta   90.00
_cell.angle_gamma   90.00
#
_symmetry.space_group_name_H-M   'P 1'
#
loop_
_entity.id
_entity.type
_entity.pdbx_description
1 polymer ?
#
loop_
_entity_poly.entity_id
_entity_poly.type
_entity_poly.pdbx_seq_one_letter_code
_entity_poly.pdbx_strand_id
1 'polypeptide(L)'
;MIFSLILAAAAGTAAPAPGPVIALVAGEGASQCLPDHSLCLEVPPVEDGDASEAVLRVTSAGSAPASLPLPAFAAAETVALWPTLIRGKDEGGAPRYLVGVLSGQTSMYSGGGGSASQLHLLELRAAPGAARLGGEAIELPWDGSLMIRACFSEADMKDRMEACHDEYEYGAGLTAAASSGDAVFPTLAYRAVATAFPRTSRRSDDNSGTRLKRADLVRAEDPACSYDRVLRYDAATAHYELDQPLPDCSDYTVP
;
A
#
# COMPACT_ATOMS: atom_id res chain seq x y z
N MET A 1 20.77 -3.08 66.43
CA MET A 1 21.00 -2.57 65.06
C MET A 1 19.98 -3.21 64.16
N ILE A 2 18.96 -2.43 63.77
CA ILE A 2 17.85 -2.91 62.92
C ILE A 2 18.14 -2.38 61.51
N PHE A 3 18.44 -3.27 60.56
CA PHE A 3 18.61 -2.94 59.13
C PHE A 3 17.23 -2.87 58.47
N SER A 4 16.79 -1.68 58.11
CA SER A 4 15.61 -1.50 57.25
C SER A 4 16.03 -1.72 55.78
N LEU A 5 15.48 -2.76 55.16
CA LEU A 5 15.57 -2.98 53.72
C LEU A 5 14.54 -2.07 53.01
N ILE A 6 15.03 -1.11 52.26
CA ILE A 6 14.18 -0.29 51.36
C ILE A 6 14.05 -1.06 50.03
N LEU A 7 12.86 -1.60 49.76
CA LEU A 7 12.51 -2.19 48.46
C LEU A 7 12.21 -1.04 47.50
N ALA A 8 13.09 -0.79 46.55
CA ALA A 8 12.82 0.12 45.43
C ALA A 8 11.92 -0.58 44.40
N ALA A 9 10.68 -0.15 44.30
CA ALA A 9 9.78 -0.57 43.24
C ALA A 9 10.21 0.10 41.92
N ALA A 10 10.69 -0.70 40.96
CA ALA A 10 10.94 -0.24 39.61
C ALA A 10 9.58 0.02 38.92
N ALA A 11 9.27 1.30 38.69
CA ALA A 11 8.14 1.68 37.84
C ALA A 11 8.45 1.27 36.40
N GLY A 12 7.87 0.17 35.96
CA GLY A 12 7.89 -0.24 34.58
C GLY A 12 7.17 0.82 33.73
N THR A 13 7.90 1.53 32.90
CA THR A 13 7.30 2.39 31.85
C THR A 13 6.53 1.51 30.90
N ALA A 14 5.19 1.57 30.95
CA ALA A 14 4.33 0.93 29.96
C ALA A 14 4.71 1.47 28.56
N ALA A 15 4.93 0.56 27.62
CA ALA A 15 5.14 0.95 26.22
C ALA A 15 3.93 1.78 25.74
N PRO A 16 4.14 2.87 24.98
CA PRO A 16 3.04 3.64 24.45
C PRO A 16 2.10 2.74 23.65
N ALA A 17 0.80 2.94 23.80
CA ALA A 17 -0.19 2.19 23.03
C ALA A 17 0.09 2.37 21.52
N PRO A 18 0.03 1.29 20.72
CA PRO A 18 0.26 1.38 19.29
C PRO A 18 -0.72 2.37 18.67
N GLY A 19 -0.21 3.22 17.77
CA GLY A 19 -1.03 4.15 17.00
C GLY A 19 -2.12 3.43 16.19
N PRO A 20 -3.02 4.17 15.53
CA PRO A 20 -4.11 3.57 14.77
C PRO A 20 -3.63 2.85 13.51
N VAL A 21 -2.48 3.20 12.96
CA VAL A 21 -1.82 2.51 11.84
C VAL A 21 -0.77 1.57 12.42
N ILE A 22 -0.98 0.28 12.25
CA ILE A 22 -0.24 -0.77 12.95
C ILE A 22 0.49 -1.63 11.91
N ALA A 23 1.82 -1.63 11.95
CA ALA A 23 2.60 -2.57 11.17
C ALA A 23 2.36 -4.00 11.69
N LEU A 24 2.07 -4.92 10.78
CA LEU A 24 1.94 -6.33 11.08
C LEU A 24 3.32 -6.97 11.26
N VAL A 25 3.39 -7.99 12.09
CA VAL A 25 4.59 -8.80 12.32
C VAL A 25 4.39 -10.20 11.74
N ALA A 26 5.48 -10.90 11.45
CA ALA A 26 5.41 -12.28 10.96
C ALA A 26 4.69 -13.19 11.98
N GLY A 27 3.74 -14.00 11.48
CA GLY A 27 3.06 -15.06 12.21
C GLY A 27 3.55 -16.45 11.79
N GLU A 28 2.71 -17.45 11.92
CA GLU A 28 3.00 -18.80 11.43
C GLU A 28 2.82 -18.86 9.89
N GLY A 29 3.76 -19.53 9.21
CA GLY A 29 3.72 -19.66 7.75
C GLY A 29 3.86 -18.31 7.05
N ALA A 30 2.91 -17.99 6.17
CA ALA A 30 2.84 -16.72 5.44
C ALA A 30 1.92 -15.69 6.12
N SER A 31 1.37 -16.00 7.31
CA SER A 31 0.47 -15.08 7.99
C SER A 31 1.22 -13.87 8.57
N GLN A 32 0.52 -12.75 8.67
CA GLN A 32 0.98 -11.53 9.30
C GLN A 32 0.01 -11.14 10.41
N CYS A 33 0.52 -10.83 11.58
CA CYS A 33 -0.25 -10.67 12.80
C CYS A 33 -0.13 -9.27 13.40
N LEU A 34 -1.11 -8.88 14.20
CA LEU A 34 -0.91 -7.80 15.16
C LEU A 34 0.27 -8.15 16.10
N PRO A 35 0.99 -7.17 16.65
CA PRO A 35 2.14 -7.43 17.53
C PRO A 35 1.83 -8.31 18.76
N ASP A 36 0.59 -8.34 19.21
CA ASP A 36 0.10 -9.20 20.31
C ASP A 36 -0.42 -10.57 19.85
N HIS A 37 -0.34 -10.86 18.56
CA HIS A 37 -0.86 -12.07 17.92
C HIS A 37 -2.36 -12.34 18.16
N SER A 38 -3.12 -11.33 18.57
CA SER A 38 -4.58 -11.48 18.79
C SER A 38 -5.36 -11.65 17.49
N LEU A 39 -4.82 -11.16 16.37
CA LEU A 39 -5.38 -11.26 15.03
C LEU A 39 -4.25 -11.48 14.03
N CYS A 40 -4.37 -12.54 13.21
CA CYS A 40 -3.46 -12.86 12.12
C CYS A 40 -4.23 -12.91 10.80
N LEU A 41 -3.59 -12.43 9.74
CA LEU A 41 -4.14 -12.28 8.40
C LEU A 41 -3.20 -12.94 7.39
N GLU A 42 -3.76 -13.52 6.34
CA GLU A 42 -3.02 -14.08 5.23
C GLU A 42 -3.83 -13.93 3.94
N VAL A 43 -3.19 -13.53 2.85
CA VAL A 43 -3.70 -13.69 1.50
C VAL A 43 -2.79 -14.73 0.83
N PRO A 44 -3.23 -15.99 0.71
CA PRO A 44 -2.42 -17.02 0.05
C PRO A 44 -2.24 -16.67 -1.42
N PRO A 45 -1.08 -17.00 -2.02
CA PRO A 45 -0.92 -16.88 -3.46
C PRO A 45 -1.96 -17.74 -4.18
N VAL A 46 -2.54 -17.22 -5.25
CA VAL A 46 -3.38 -18.01 -6.16
C VAL A 46 -2.44 -18.85 -7.01
N GLU A 47 -2.62 -20.18 -6.99
CA GLU A 47 -1.81 -21.09 -7.81
C GLU A 47 -2.22 -20.95 -9.29
N ASP A 48 -1.23 -20.91 -10.19
CA ASP A 48 -1.46 -20.84 -11.62
C ASP A 48 -2.33 -22.01 -12.11
N GLY A 49 -3.44 -21.68 -12.75
CA GLY A 49 -4.37 -22.65 -13.33
C GLY A 49 -5.54 -23.08 -12.45
N ASP A 50 -5.60 -22.64 -11.23
CA ASP A 50 -6.78 -22.81 -10.39
C ASP A 50 -7.65 -21.55 -10.48
N ALA A 51 -8.92 -21.72 -10.89
CA ALA A 51 -9.91 -20.64 -10.91
C ALA A 51 -10.38 -20.25 -9.48
N SER A 52 -9.54 -20.52 -8.47
CA SER A 52 -9.86 -20.20 -7.09
C SER A 52 -9.86 -18.69 -6.89
N GLU A 53 -10.95 -18.16 -6.38
CA GLU A 53 -11.03 -16.76 -5.96
C GLU A 53 -9.97 -16.47 -4.89
N ALA A 54 -9.33 -15.30 -4.98
CA ALA A 54 -8.49 -14.81 -3.91
C ALA A 54 -9.28 -14.79 -2.59
N VAL A 55 -8.63 -15.16 -1.49
CA VAL A 55 -9.25 -15.20 -0.16
C VAL A 55 -8.38 -14.50 0.87
N LEU A 56 -9.03 -13.82 1.81
CA LEU A 56 -8.39 -13.37 3.04
C LEU A 56 -8.65 -14.40 4.13
N ARG A 57 -7.61 -15.04 4.63
CA ARG A 57 -7.66 -15.88 5.83
C ARG A 57 -7.49 -15.02 7.07
N VAL A 58 -8.38 -15.20 8.02
CA VAL A 58 -8.41 -14.44 9.28
C VAL A 58 -8.38 -15.44 10.44
N THR A 59 -7.39 -15.31 11.31
CA THR A 59 -7.27 -16.13 12.53
C THR A 59 -7.27 -15.20 13.74
N SER A 60 -8.25 -15.33 14.60
CA SER A 60 -8.32 -14.61 15.88
C SER A 60 -7.95 -15.57 17.01
N ALA A 61 -7.34 -15.05 18.08
CA ALA A 61 -6.96 -15.86 19.23
C ALA A 61 -8.15 -16.66 19.78
N GLY A 62 -7.97 -17.99 19.92
CA GLY A 62 -8.98 -18.91 20.43
C GLY A 62 -10.12 -19.26 19.45
N SER A 63 -10.02 -18.86 18.17
CA SER A 63 -11.02 -19.13 17.14
C SER A 63 -10.45 -19.98 16.00
N ALA A 64 -11.30 -20.75 15.33
CA ALA A 64 -10.92 -21.41 14.09
C ALA A 64 -10.68 -20.35 12.99
N PRO A 65 -9.72 -20.59 12.07
CA PRO A 65 -9.50 -19.72 10.93
C PRO A 65 -10.76 -19.54 10.07
N ALA A 66 -11.02 -18.31 9.63
CA ALA A 66 -12.07 -17.99 8.68
C ALA A 66 -11.45 -17.63 7.33
N SER A 67 -12.04 -18.11 6.22
CA SER A 67 -11.68 -17.71 4.86
C SER A 67 -12.75 -16.81 4.30
N LEU A 68 -12.38 -15.59 3.93
CA LEU A 68 -13.27 -14.56 3.44
C LEU A 68 -12.96 -14.32 1.95
N PRO A 69 -13.92 -14.57 1.03
CA PRO A 69 -13.71 -14.36 -0.40
C PRO A 69 -13.37 -12.91 -0.74
N LEU A 70 -12.54 -12.74 -1.77
CA LEU A 70 -12.13 -11.45 -2.33
C LEU A 70 -12.54 -11.36 -3.81
N PRO A 71 -13.86 -11.43 -4.15
CA PRO A 71 -14.32 -11.52 -5.54
C PRO A 71 -13.97 -10.29 -6.39
N ALA A 72 -13.80 -9.12 -5.78
CA ALA A 72 -13.39 -7.90 -6.48
C ALA A 72 -12.00 -8.01 -7.12
N PHE A 73 -11.17 -8.97 -6.68
CA PHE A 73 -9.80 -9.16 -7.14
C PHE A 73 -9.63 -10.33 -8.11
N ALA A 74 -10.71 -10.93 -8.59
CA ALA A 74 -10.67 -12.09 -9.50
C ALA A 74 -9.96 -11.80 -10.85
N ALA A 75 -9.89 -10.54 -11.25
CA ALA A 75 -9.20 -10.11 -12.48
C ALA A 75 -7.77 -9.60 -12.24
N ALA A 76 -7.30 -9.52 -10.99
CA ALA A 76 -5.95 -9.09 -10.68
C ALA A 76 -4.95 -10.21 -10.96
N GLU A 77 -3.80 -9.89 -11.55
CA GLU A 77 -2.72 -10.87 -11.79
C GLU A 77 -2.05 -11.29 -10.48
N THR A 78 -1.94 -10.35 -9.55
CA THR A 78 -1.41 -10.63 -8.21
C THR A 78 -2.30 -10.02 -7.14
N VAL A 79 -2.47 -10.74 -6.04
CA VAL A 79 -3.19 -10.26 -4.85
C VAL A 79 -2.33 -10.55 -3.63
N ALA A 80 -2.07 -9.52 -2.83
CA ALA A 80 -1.22 -9.65 -1.66
C ALA A 80 -1.78 -8.87 -0.46
N LEU A 81 -1.43 -9.29 0.75
CA LEU A 81 -1.74 -8.55 1.95
C LEU A 81 -0.80 -7.35 2.08
N TRP A 82 -1.34 -6.15 2.27
CA TRP A 82 -0.55 -5.00 2.70
C TRP A 82 -0.13 -5.19 4.18
N PRO A 83 1.17 -5.08 4.52
CA PRO A 83 1.68 -5.46 5.83
C PRO A 83 1.35 -4.45 6.94
N THR A 84 0.17 -3.86 6.86
CA THR A 84 -0.28 -2.86 7.83
C THR A 84 -1.79 -2.96 8.01
N LEU A 85 -2.24 -2.72 9.25
CA LEU A 85 -3.64 -2.71 9.63
C LEU A 85 -4.01 -1.34 10.21
N ILE A 86 -5.16 -0.80 9.83
CA ILE A 86 -5.66 0.43 10.42
C ILE A 86 -6.73 0.07 11.44
N ARG A 87 -6.51 0.49 12.69
CA ARG A 87 -7.44 0.26 13.78
C ARG A 87 -8.39 1.44 13.92
N GLY A 88 -9.66 1.15 13.96
CA GLY A 88 -10.75 2.02 14.34
C GLY A 88 -11.52 1.47 15.54
N LYS A 89 -12.64 2.07 15.85
CA LYS A 89 -13.58 1.66 16.90
C LYS A 89 -15.01 1.88 16.43
N ASP A 90 -15.93 1.05 16.88
CA ASP A 90 -17.36 1.32 16.72
C ASP A 90 -17.89 2.25 17.84
N GLU A 91 -19.17 2.56 17.80
CA GLU A 91 -19.83 3.39 18.82
C GLU A 91 -19.77 2.78 20.24
N GLY A 92 -19.67 1.46 20.33
CA GLY A 92 -19.51 0.73 21.59
C GLY A 92 -18.06 0.60 22.04
N GLY A 93 -17.09 1.13 21.27
CA GLY A 93 -15.66 1.03 21.53
C GLY A 93 -15.02 -0.30 21.13
N ALA A 94 -15.77 -1.21 20.49
CA ALA A 94 -15.20 -2.46 19.97
C ALA A 94 -14.26 -2.18 18.78
N PRO A 95 -13.15 -2.96 18.65
CA PRO A 95 -12.19 -2.72 17.59
C PRO A 95 -12.80 -3.04 16.20
N ARG A 96 -12.62 -2.11 15.28
CA ARG A 96 -12.83 -2.27 13.83
C ARG A 96 -11.50 -2.14 13.14
N TYR A 97 -11.36 -2.77 12.00
CA TYR A 97 -10.10 -2.74 11.26
C TYR A 97 -10.35 -2.41 9.80
N LEU A 98 -9.39 -1.74 9.17
CA LEU A 98 -9.24 -1.76 7.72
C LEU A 98 -8.02 -2.62 7.40
N VAL A 99 -8.25 -3.66 6.61
CA VAL A 99 -7.20 -4.51 6.06
C VAL A 99 -6.87 -4.01 4.65
N GLY A 100 -5.58 -3.88 4.37
CA GLY A 100 -5.11 -3.51 3.04
C GLY A 100 -4.89 -4.75 2.18
N VAL A 101 -5.43 -4.72 0.97
CA VAL A 101 -5.16 -5.71 -0.08
C VAL A 101 -4.52 -4.99 -1.25
N LEU A 102 -3.38 -5.48 -1.71
CA LEU A 102 -2.70 -5.00 -2.90
C LEU A 102 -3.14 -5.85 -4.09
N SER A 103 -3.69 -5.22 -5.12
CA SER A 103 -3.90 -5.82 -6.43
C SER A 103 -2.83 -5.34 -7.40
N GLY A 104 -2.21 -6.26 -8.14
CA GLY A 104 -1.13 -5.94 -9.07
C GLY A 104 -1.43 -6.36 -10.49
N GLN A 105 -0.85 -5.64 -11.42
CA GLN A 105 -0.84 -5.92 -12.85
C GLN A 105 0.57 -5.78 -13.40
N THR A 106 0.90 -6.58 -14.41
CA THR A 106 2.16 -6.52 -15.14
C THR A 106 1.91 -6.42 -16.63
N SER A 107 2.81 -5.77 -17.34
CA SER A 107 2.79 -5.73 -18.79
C SER A 107 4.20 -5.89 -19.33
N MET A 108 4.38 -6.82 -20.28
CA MET A 108 5.66 -7.06 -20.94
C MET A 108 5.51 -6.82 -22.42
N TYR A 109 6.44 -6.08 -23.01
CA TYR A 109 6.47 -5.80 -24.43
C TYR A 109 7.89 -5.79 -24.96
N SER A 110 8.03 -5.79 -26.29
CA SER A 110 9.35 -5.82 -26.94
C SER A 110 10.18 -4.57 -26.57
N GLY A 111 11.17 -4.76 -25.71
CA GLY A 111 12.07 -3.69 -25.28
C GLY A 111 11.66 -2.98 -23.99
N GLY A 112 10.79 -3.58 -23.17
CA GLY A 112 10.42 -3.03 -21.89
C GLY A 112 9.38 -3.84 -21.13
N GLY A 113 8.83 -3.25 -20.13
CA GLY A 113 7.77 -3.81 -19.30
C GLY A 113 7.53 -2.95 -18.09
N GLY A 114 6.47 -3.27 -17.36
CA GLY A 114 6.14 -2.57 -16.15
C GLY A 114 5.25 -3.37 -15.23
N SER A 115 5.13 -2.89 -14.02
CA SER A 115 4.19 -3.37 -13.02
C SER A 115 3.55 -2.18 -12.32
N ALA A 116 2.33 -2.34 -11.87
CA ALA A 116 1.67 -1.38 -11.02
C ALA A 116 0.77 -2.10 -10.01
N SER A 117 0.56 -1.47 -8.86
CA SER A 117 -0.34 -1.98 -7.84
C SER A 117 -1.26 -0.89 -7.29
N GLN A 118 -2.44 -1.33 -6.83
CA GLN A 118 -3.43 -0.52 -6.13
C GLN A 118 -3.58 -1.06 -4.71
N LEU A 119 -3.69 -0.17 -3.74
CA LEU A 119 -4.04 -0.49 -2.36
C LEU A 119 -5.53 -0.32 -2.15
N HIS A 120 -6.21 -1.40 -1.77
CA HIS A 120 -7.62 -1.42 -1.40
C HIS A 120 -7.74 -1.56 0.11
N LEU A 121 -8.39 -0.62 0.78
CA LEU A 121 -8.69 -0.73 2.21
C LEU A 121 -10.10 -1.29 2.40
N LEU A 122 -10.20 -2.49 2.93
CA LEU A 122 -11.45 -3.20 3.17
C LEU A 122 -11.78 -3.19 4.66
N GLU A 123 -13.04 -2.94 5.00
CA GLU A 123 -13.46 -3.05 6.40
C GLU A 123 -13.43 -4.53 6.85
N LEU A 124 -12.79 -4.79 7.98
CA LEU A 124 -12.76 -6.08 8.64
C LEU A 124 -13.33 -5.95 10.05
N ARG A 125 -14.37 -6.71 10.33
CA ARG A 125 -14.91 -6.96 11.67
C ARG A 125 -14.47 -8.34 12.11
N ALA A 126 -13.56 -8.38 13.08
CA ALA A 126 -13.07 -9.61 13.66
C ALA A 126 -13.63 -9.74 15.08
N ALA A 127 -14.68 -10.54 15.23
CA ALA A 127 -15.18 -10.96 16.53
C ALA A 127 -14.79 -12.42 16.80
N PRO A 128 -14.66 -12.87 18.05
CA PRO A 128 -14.40 -14.27 18.35
C PRO A 128 -15.39 -15.20 17.65
N GLY A 129 -14.89 -16.07 16.77
CA GLY A 129 -15.70 -17.03 16.01
C GLY A 129 -16.47 -16.45 14.80
N ALA A 130 -16.35 -15.15 14.50
CA ALA A 130 -17.04 -14.53 13.37
C ALA A 130 -16.21 -13.40 12.77
N ALA A 131 -15.44 -13.68 11.72
CA ALA A 131 -14.82 -12.64 10.89
C ALA A 131 -15.73 -12.31 9.69
N ARG A 132 -15.83 -11.03 9.32
CA ARG A 132 -16.60 -10.56 8.15
C ARG A 132 -15.86 -9.40 7.49
N LEU A 133 -15.78 -9.45 6.15
CA LEU A 133 -15.42 -8.28 5.35
C LEU A 133 -16.65 -7.42 5.13
N GLY A 134 -16.47 -6.13 5.25
CA GLY A 134 -17.38 -5.08 4.79
C GLY A 134 -17.04 -4.62 3.38
N GLY A 135 -17.53 -3.42 3.04
CA GLY A 135 -17.19 -2.77 1.76
C GLY A 135 -15.74 -2.28 1.70
N GLU A 136 -15.33 -1.93 0.50
CA GLU A 136 -14.11 -1.18 0.26
C GLU A 136 -14.27 0.26 0.73
N ALA A 137 -13.38 0.72 1.59
CA ALA A 137 -13.40 2.08 2.11
C ALA A 137 -12.68 3.08 1.19
N ILE A 138 -11.68 2.64 0.45
CA ILE A 138 -10.97 3.42 -0.57
C ILE A 138 -10.05 2.52 -1.39
N GLU A 139 -9.80 2.91 -2.65
CA GLU A 139 -8.75 2.43 -3.54
C GLU A 139 -7.76 3.56 -3.83
N LEU A 140 -6.45 3.25 -3.79
CA LEU A 140 -5.37 4.21 -3.99
C LEU A 140 -4.26 3.60 -4.84
N PRO A 141 -3.68 4.33 -5.83
CA PRO A 141 -2.43 3.91 -6.47
C PRO A 141 -1.35 3.71 -5.41
N TRP A 142 -0.56 2.62 -5.52
CA TRP A 142 0.37 2.27 -4.45
C TRP A 142 1.81 2.21 -4.90
N ASP A 143 2.08 1.47 -5.95
CA ASP A 143 3.42 1.30 -6.50
C ASP A 143 3.34 1.20 -8.03
N GLY A 144 4.38 1.62 -8.70
CA GLY A 144 4.50 1.51 -10.14
C GLY A 144 5.96 1.54 -10.57
N SER A 145 6.30 0.67 -11.52
CA SER A 145 7.62 0.63 -12.14
C SER A 145 7.46 0.32 -13.61
N LEU A 146 8.02 1.16 -14.46
CA LEU A 146 7.92 1.01 -15.90
C LEU A 146 9.27 1.31 -16.54
N MET A 147 9.69 0.47 -17.49
CA MET A 147 10.88 0.66 -18.29
C MET A 147 10.53 0.53 -19.77
N ILE A 148 10.83 1.55 -20.55
CA ILE A 148 10.51 1.64 -21.97
C ILE A 148 11.81 1.84 -22.77
N ARG A 149 12.02 1.00 -23.80
CA ARG A 149 13.15 1.17 -24.71
C ARG A 149 13.02 2.49 -25.49
N ALA A 150 14.11 3.24 -25.54
CA ALA A 150 14.18 4.55 -26.18
C ALA A 150 15.32 4.68 -27.22
N CYS A 151 16.09 3.61 -27.49
CA CYS A 151 17.08 3.57 -28.58
C CYS A 151 16.72 2.48 -29.58
N PHE A 152 16.56 2.86 -30.84
CA PHE A 152 16.23 1.95 -31.95
C PHE A 152 17.29 1.97 -33.05
N SER A 153 18.25 2.90 -32.95
CA SER A 153 19.36 3.07 -33.90
C SER A 153 20.65 3.50 -33.17
N GLU A 154 21.79 3.41 -33.85
CA GLU A 154 23.07 3.93 -33.35
C GLU A 154 23.03 5.47 -33.17
N ALA A 155 22.22 6.17 -33.96
CA ALA A 155 22.04 7.60 -33.82
C ALA A 155 21.31 7.93 -32.50
N ASP A 156 20.25 7.19 -32.17
CA ASP A 156 19.52 7.36 -30.90
C ASP A 156 20.45 7.09 -29.71
N MET A 157 21.23 6.00 -29.75
CA MET A 157 22.19 5.67 -28.70
C MET A 157 23.17 6.83 -28.45
N LYS A 158 23.69 7.43 -29.53
CA LYS A 158 24.61 8.55 -29.44
C LYS A 158 23.92 9.82 -28.93
N ASP A 159 22.75 10.16 -29.47
CA ASP A 159 22.02 11.36 -29.10
C ASP A 159 21.47 11.27 -27.66
N ARG A 160 21.13 10.07 -27.21
CA ARG A 160 20.71 9.80 -25.82
C ARG A 160 21.85 9.47 -24.86
N MET A 161 23.11 9.57 -25.33
CA MET A 161 24.31 9.32 -24.48
C MET A 161 24.24 7.93 -23.81
N GLU A 162 23.78 6.90 -24.53
CA GLU A 162 23.59 5.51 -24.11
C GLU A 162 22.47 5.29 -23.07
N ALA A 163 21.69 6.31 -22.70
CA ALA A 163 20.48 6.14 -21.90
C ALA A 163 19.33 5.57 -22.76
N CYS A 164 19.38 4.27 -23.01
CA CYS A 164 18.51 3.59 -23.97
C CYS A 164 17.19 3.07 -23.38
N HIS A 165 16.90 3.38 -22.14
CA HIS A 165 15.61 3.15 -21.49
C HIS A 165 15.13 4.42 -20.80
N ASP A 166 13.83 4.63 -20.91
CA ASP A 166 13.12 5.56 -20.06
C ASP A 166 12.53 4.75 -18.90
N GLU A 167 12.72 5.25 -17.69
CA GLU A 167 12.28 4.57 -16.48
C GLU A 167 11.34 5.49 -15.70
N TYR A 168 10.23 4.93 -15.27
CA TYR A 168 9.21 5.62 -14.49
C TYR A 168 8.94 4.84 -13.23
N GLU A 169 8.95 5.51 -12.08
CA GLU A 169 8.67 4.90 -10.79
C GLU A 169 7.63 5.71 -10.03
N TYR A 170 6.77 5.02 -9.34
CA TYR A 170 5.77 5.58 -8.45
C TYR A 170 5.79 4.81 -7.14
N GLY A 171 5.76 5.52 -6.04
CA GLY A 171 5.66 4.90 -4.73
C GLY A 171 4.78 5.74 -3.82
N ALA A 172 3.96 5.08 -3.02
CA ALA A 172 3.08 5.74 -2.09
C ALA A 172 3.27 5.27 -0.64
N GLY A 173 2.82 6.09 0.28
CA GLY A 173 2.82 5.80 1.71
C GLY A 173 1.55 6.31 2.38
N LEU A 174 1.11 5.61 3.42
CA LEU A 174 -0.07 5.94 4.18
C LEU A 174 0.27 5.96 5.67
N THR A 175 -0.04 7.06 6.35
CA THR A 175 0.21 7.25 7.77
C THR A 175 -1.01 7.84 8.46
N ALA A 176 -1.09 7.70 9.79
CA ALA A 176 -2.12 8.42 10.54
C ALA A 176 -1.79 9.90 10.56
N ALA A 177 -2.72 10.74 10.13
CA ALA A 177 -2.66 12.17 10.40
C ALA A 177 -3.09 12.45 11.85
N ALA A 178 -2.74 13.63 12.36
CA ALA A 178 -3.23 14.05 13.66
C ALA A 178 -4.77 14.09 13.63
N SER A 179 -5.42 13.12 14.28
CA SER A 179 -6.87 13.03 14.28
C SER A 179 -7.45 13.96 15.33
N SER A 180 -8.47 14.67 14.94
CA SER A 180 -9.34 15.36 15.87
C SER A 180 -10.59 14.49 16.09
N GLY A 181 -10.69 13.79 17.23
CA GLY A 181 -12.00 13.39 17.74
C GLY A 181 -12.45 11.94 17.51
N ASP A 182 -13.76 11.76 17.59
CA ASP A 182 -14.49 10.49 17.76
C ASP A 182 -14.80 9.72 16.46
N ALA A 183 -14.03 9.94 15.39
CA ALA A 183 -14.22 9.23 14.14
C ALA A 183 -14.02 7.71 14.30
N VAL A 184 -14.82 6.93 13.56
CA VAL A 184 -14.75 5.46 13.54
C VAL A 184 -13.36 4.99 13.13
N PHE A 185 -12.77 5.61 12.11
CA PHE A 185 -11.39 5.39 11.66
C PHE A 185 -10.60 6.71 11.67
N PRO A 186 -9.28 6.64 11.82
CA PRO A 186 -8.43 7.83 11.87
C PRO A 186 -8.43 8.57 10.54
N THR A 187 -8.16 9.87 10.59
CA THR A 187 -7.74 10.63 9.41
C THR A 187 -6.38 10.11 8.97
N LEU A 188 -6.20 9.89 7.66
CA LEU A 188 -4.98 9.38 7.08
C LEU A 188 -4.31 10.45 6.22
N ALA A 189 -2.99 10.42 6.19
CA ALA A 189 -2.16 11.17 5.27
C ALA A 189 -1.59 10.20 4.23
N TYR A 190 -1.92 10.42 2.97
CA TYR A 190 -1.40 9.69 1.83
C TYR A 190 -0.40 10.56 1.10
N ARG A 191 0.79 10.04 0.86
CA ARG A 191 1.85 10.70 0.12
C ARG A 191 2.28 9.82 -1.05
N ALA A 192 2.33 10.41 -2.24
CA ALA A 192 2.86 9.79 -3.44
C ALA A 192 4.08 10.53 -3.97
N VAL A 193 5.03 9.80 -4.52
CA VAL A 193 6.21 10.32 -5.20
C VAL A 193 6.38 9.57 -6.51
N ALA A 194 6.42 10.33 -7.61
CA ALA A 194 6.70 9.83 -8.95
C ALA A 194 8.05 10.34 -9.43
N THR A 195 8.84 9.49 -10.08
CA THR A 195 10.14 9.86 -10.64
C THR A 195 10.33 9.32 -12.05
N ALA A 196 11.03 10.08 -12.89
CA ALA A 196 11.42 9.67 -14.25
C ALA A 196 12.93 9.72 -14.46
N PHE A 197 13.46 8.81 -15.27
CA PHE A 197 14.83 8.81 -15.78
C PHE A 197 14.83 8.48 -17.28
N PRO A 198 15.56 9.23 -18.11
CA PRO A 198 16.15 10.54 -17.85
C PRO A 198 15.12 11.58 -17.37
N ARG A 199 15.55 12.63 -16.65
CA ARG A 199 14.65 13.64 -16.06
C ARG A 199 13.69 14.32 -17.03
N THR A 200 14.01 14.29 -18.31
CA THR A 200 13.24 14.90 -19.40
C THR A 200 12.23 13.94 -20.03
N SER A 201 12.29 12.65 -19.69
CA SER A 201 11.39 11.64 -20.29
C SER A 201 9.95 11.86 -19.86
N ARG A 202 9.05 11.70 -20.80
CA ARG A 202 7.58 11.70 -20.61
C ARG A 202 7.02 10.53 -21.36
N ARG A 203 6.17 9.74 -20.74
CA ARG A 203 5.58 8.54 -21.36
C ARG A 203 4.68 8.90 -22.54
N SER A 204 4.04 10.06 -22.49
CA SER A 204 3.20 10.59 -23.57
C SER A 204 3.97 10.96 -24.84
N ASP A 205 5.30 11.05 -24.76
CA ASP A 205 6.12 11.57 -25.83
C ASP A 205 6.97 10.46 -26.48
N ASP A 206 7.32 10.61 -27.77
CA ASP A 206 8.37 9.83 -28.39
C ASP A 206 9.74 10.36 -27.96
N ASN A 207 10.33 9.71 -26.96
CA ASN A 207 11.63 10.13 -26.42
C ASN A 207 12.83 9.64 -27.26
N SER A 208 12.64 8.81 -28.28
CA SER A 208 13.73 8.20 -29.06
C SER A 208 14.57 9.25 -29.80
N GLY A 209 13.92 10.28 -30.36
CA GLY A 209 14.57 11.39 -31.04
C GLY A 209 15.14 12.48 -30.13
N THR A 210 15.05 12.33 -28.81
CA THR A 210 15.47 13.36 -27.86
C THR A 210 16.98 13.37 -27.68
N ARG A 211 17.64 14.48 -28.01
CA ARG A 211 19.05 14.66 -27.72
C ARG A 211 19.24 15.04 -26.24
N LEU A 212 19.79 14.12 -25.47
CA LEU A 212 20.07 14.33 -24.05
C LEU A 212 21.37 15.08 -23.82
N LYS A 213 21.42 15.79 -22.71
CA LYS A 213 22.63 16.40 -22.14
C LYS A 213 23.02 15.62 -20.89
N ARG A 214 24.28 15.75 -20.47
CA ARG A 214 24.76 15.07 -19.26
C ARG A 214 23.94 15.43 -18.00
N ALA A 215 23.39 16.63 -17.95
CA ALA A 215 22.53 17.08 -16.86
C ALA A 215 21.13 16.41 -16.87
N ASP A 216 20.75 15.77 -17.97
CA ASP A 216 19.46 15.08 -18.08
C ASP A 216 19.55 13.62 -17.60
N LEU A 217 20.77 13.06 -17.48
CA LEU A 217 21.05 11.70 -17.03
C LEU A 217 20.97 11.58 -15.50
N VAL A 218 19.87 12.03 -14.96
CA VAL A 218 19.54 11.93 -13.53
C VAL A 218 18.07 11.56 -13.39
N ARG A 219 17.75 10.78 -12.37
CA ARG A 219 16.37 10.55 -11.96
C ARG A 219 15.86 11.83 -11.29
N ALA A 220 14.67 12.26 -11.64
CA ALA A 220 14.05 13.45 -11.09
C ALA A 220 12.60 13.18 -10.71
N GLU A 221 12.17 13.83 -9.64
CA GLU A 221 10.79 13.83 -9.20
C GLU A 221 9.91 14.58 -10.21
N ASP A 222 8.72 14.01 -10.50
CA ASP A 222 7.68 14.66 -11.26
C ASP A 222 6.72 15.37 -10.30
N PRO A 223 6.74 16.72 -10.24
CA PRO A 223 5.92 17.46 -9.31
C PRO A 223 4.41 17.38 -9.61
N ALA A 224 4.02 16.98 -10.82
CA ALA A 224 2.62 16.79 -11.17
C ALA A 224 2.04 15.50 -10.55
N CYS A 225 2.89 14.49 -10.38
CA CYS A 225 2.53 13.18 -9.83
C CYS A 225 3.16 12.87 -8.46
N SER A 226 3.78 13.89 -7.83
CA SER A 226 4.25 13.82 -6.44
C SER A 226 3.40 14.75 -5.59
N TYR A 227 2.62 14.19 -4.68
CA TYR A 227 1.61 14.96 -3.95
C TYR A 227 1.27 14.35 -2.59
N ASP A 228 0.70 15.17 -1.72
CA ASP A 228 0.10 14.77 -0.46
C ASP A 228 -1.42 14.91 -0.53
N ARG A 229 -2.16 14.01 0.15
CA ARG A 229 -3.62 14.04 0.31
C ARG A 229 -3.99 13.71 1.75
N VAL A 230 -5.08 14.29 2.19
CA VAL A 230 -5.69 13.97 3.49
C VAL A 230 -6.99 13.21 3.24
N LEU A 231 -7.10 12.04 3.85
CA LEU A 231 -8.25 11.17 3.75
C LEU A 231 -9.05 11.23 5.05
N ARG A 232 -10.34 11.54 4.96
CA ARG A 232 -11.27 11.57 6.09
C ARG A 232 -12.34 10.52 5.92
N TYR A 233 -12.51 9.68 6.93
CA TYR A 233 -13.55 8.64 6.89
C TYR A 233 -14.93 9.26 7.14
N ASP A 234 -15.85 9.02 6.21
CA ASP A 234 -17.27 9.31 6.38
C ASP A 234 -18.00 8.05 6.84
N ALA A 235 -18.51 8.08 8.06
CA ALA A 235 -19.21 6.95 8.65
C ALA A 235 -20.59 6.69 8.01
N ALA A 236 -21.20 7.67 7.34
CA ALA A 236 -22.50 7.52 6.69
C ALA A 236 -22.40 6.73 5.39
N THR A 237 -21.33 6.94 4.64
CA THR A 237 -21.06 6.23 3.38
C THR A 237 -20.14 5.02 3.56
N ALA A 238 -19.47 4.91 4.71
CA ALA A 238 -18.41 3.94 5.00
C ALA A 238 -17.20 4.03 4.07
N HIS A 239 -16.90 5.23 3.54
CA HIS A 239 -15.78 5.49 2.65
C HIS A 239 -14.87 6.59 3.17
N TYR A 240 -13.61 6.60 2.69
CA TYR A 240 -12.74 7.76 2.84
C TYR A 240 -12.98 8.77 1.73
N GLU A 241 -13.02 10.03 2.12
CA GLU A 241 -13.04 11.16 1.20
C GLU A 241 -11.68 11.83 1.16
N LEU A 242 -11.20 12.12 -0.05
CA LEU A 242 -9.98 12.88 -0.28
C LEU A 242 -10.28 14.38 -0.17
N ASP A 243 -9.34 15.13 0.41
CA ASP A 243 -9.41 16.60 0.47
C ASP A 243 -9.35 17.26 -0.93
N GLN A 244 -8.70 16.59 -1.89
CA GLN A 244 -8.64 16.95 -3.30
C GLN A 244 -8.60 15.70 -4.17
N PRO A 245 -9.08 15.75 -5.42
CA PRO A 245 -8.96 14.63 -6.35
C PRO A 245 -7.49 14.22 -6.56
N LEU A 246 -7.28 12.95 -6.86
CA LEU A 246 -5.97 12.49 -7.31
C LEU A 246 -5.68 13.06 -8.71
N PRO A 247 -4.43 13.49 -8.98
CA PRO A 247 -4.05 13.84 -10.35
C PRO A 247 -4.02 12.60 -11.24
N ASP A 248 -4.14 12.81 -12.55
CA ASP A 248 -3.90 11.72 -13.51
C ASP A 248 -2.40 11.42 -13.57
N CYS A 249 -2.04 10.28 -13.03
CA CYS A 249 -0.66 9.76 -13.00
C CYS A 249 -0.55 8.41 -13.70
N SER A 250 -1.40 8.16 -14.71
CA SER A 250 -1.41 6.93 -15.49
C SER A 250 -0.06 6.60 -16.14
N ASP A 251 0.75 7.62 -16.43
CA ASP A 251 2.14 7.43 -16.90
C ASP A 251 3.01 6.62 -15.93
N TYR A 252 2.63 6.54 -14.66
CA TYR A 252 3.38 5.87 -13.61
C TYR A 252 2.62 4.69 -13.00
N THR A 253 1.30 4.69 -13.06
CA THR A 253 0.42 3.77 -12.30
C THR A 253 -0.32 2.76 -13.16
N VAL A 254 -0.08 2.77 -14.49
CA VAL A 254 -0.60 1.79 -15.45
C VAL A 254 0.59 1.16 -16.16
N PRO A 255 0.81 -0.17 -16.11
CA PRO A 255 1.95 -0.83 -16.75
C PRO A 255 1.85 -0.92 -18.27
#